data_65fa2551a383fa928b6aa9ba5698c7ab
#
_entry.id   65fa2551a383fa928b6aa9ba5698c7ab
#
_cell.length_a   1.000
_cell.length_b   1.000
_cell.length_c   1.000
_cell.angle_alpha   90.00
_cell.angle_beta   90.00
_cell.angle_gamma   90.00
#
_symmetry.space_group_name_H-M   'P 1'
#
loop_
_entity.id
_entity.type
_entity.pdbx_description
1 polymer ?
#
loop_
_entity_poly.entity_id
_entity_poly.type
_entity_poly.pdbx_seq_one_letter_code
_entity_poly.pdbx_strand_id
1 'polypeptide(L)'
;MSKDISKKLKKTNPFYIFVFFFNNLIKLLKKHFIIILIFLAVLISSFIVLWPVIHKNIKSGYVGVIFKPFFNGIDLNYVAPEGINFKLPWNRIIPYNARIQKHQLQLEVITADLLKSNITVVFQYEIDKNNVPLLHRYLGEDYLDKVIIPEVISIARGKIAERRSETAFSKDILVLAENISINADEVIINNINPPGVNQIRLIRISDVQITDIQFPKIVQDSIQNKIVQRAKLEAYEFILKSSEKEAERKAIEAAGIKAFQDIIQNGLTTNYLRWKGIDASEKLASSPNAKIVIFGQGNASLPIILGDLDRNPIGKNVLNKIPMSDNAIEDSSRKVETKTKESY
;
A
#
# COMPACT_ATOMS: atom_id res chain seq x y z
N MET A 1 -43.57 -84.09 -24.88
CA MET A 1 -44.15 -83.06 -24.02
C MET A 1 -43.71 -81.61 -24.39
N SER A 2 -42.71 -81.40 -25.24
CA SER A 2 -42.24 -80.03 -25.64
C SER A 2 -42.87 -79.51 -26.94
N LYS A 3 -43.45 -80.35 -27.81
CA LYS A 3 -44.07 -79.92 -29.10
C LYS A 3 -45.51 -79.43 -28.97
N ASP A 4 -46.23 -79.78 -27.88
CA ASP A 4 -47.61 -79.29 -27.67
C ASP A 4 -47.69 -77.91 -27.04
N ILE A 5 -46.64 -77.48 -26.34
CA ILE A 5 -46.55 -76.11 -25.74
C ILE A 5 -46.30 -75.06 -26.84
N SER A 6 -45.54 -75.41 -27.90
CA SER A 6 -45.24 -74.47 -29.00
C SER A 6 -46.43 -74.21 -29.92
N LYS A 7 -47.39 -75.13 -30.04
CA LYS A 7 -48.62 -74.98 -30.86
C LYS A 7 -49.70 -74.16 -30.14
N LYS A 8 -49.74 -74.16 -28.79
CA LYS A 8 -50.69 -73.37 -28.01
C LYS A 8 -50.27 -71.89 -27.87
N LEU A 9 -49.01 -71.59 -28.06
CA LEU A 9 -48.48 -70.22 -27.98
C LEU A 9 -48.75 -69.37 -29.23
N LYS A 10 -49.16 -69.97 -30.37
CA LYS A 10 -49.43 -69.20 -31.62
C LYS A 10 -50.83 -68.59 -31.71
N LYS A 11 -51.70 -68.79 -30.73
CA LYS A 11 -53.08 -68.24 -30.72
C LYS A 11 -53.47 -67.40 -29.48
N THR A 12 -52.50 -66.99 -28.68
CA THR A 12 -52.77 -66.19 -27.50
C THR A 12 -52.34 -64.73 -27.73
N ASN A 13 -53.26 -63.80 -27.44
CA ASN A 13 -53.03 -62.36 -27.47
C ASN A 13 -51.71 -62.00 -26.78
N PRO A 14 -50.89 -61.10 -27.37
CA PRO A 14 -49.61 -60.72 -26.81
C PRO A 14 -49.72 -60.25 -25.37
N PHE A 15 -50.89 -59.77 -24.93
CA PHE A 15 -51.20 -59.38 -23.56
C PHE A 15 -51.11 -60.55 -22.57
N TYR A 16 -51.61 -61.83 -22.95
CA TYR A 16 -51.53 -63.00 -22.07
C TYR A 16 -50.06 -63.46 -21.89
N ILE A 17 -49.25 -63.36 -22.92
CA ILE A 17 -47.84 -63.71 -22.85
C ILE A 17 -47.12 -62.74 -21.93
N PHE A 18 -47.43 -61.44 -22.01
CA PHE A 18 -46.89 -60.44 -21.11
C PHE A 18 -47.34 -60.68 -19.65
N VAL A 19 -48.62 -60.94 -19.39
CA VAL A 19 -49.12 -61.25 -18.03
C VAL A 19 -48.51 -62.54 -17.46
N PHE A 20 -48.31 -63.60 -18.29
CA PHE A 20 -47.66 -64.82 -17.86
C PHE A 20 -46.17 -64.58 -17.52
N PHE A 21 -45.45 -63.83 -18.33
CA PHE A 21 -44.08 -63.46 -18.09
C PHE A 21 -43.95 -62.60 -16.82
N PHE A 22 -44.88 -61.67 -16.66
CA PHE A 22 -44.95 -60.79 -15.51
C PHE A 22 -45.24 -61.54 -14.20
N ASN A 23 -46.18 -62.46 -14.21
CA ASN A 23 -46.48 -63.28 -13.03
C ASN A 23 -45.36 -64.29 -12.69
N ASN A 24 -44.66 -64.83 -13.67
CA ASN A 24 -43.47 -65.66 -13.43
C ASN A 24 -42.29 -64.79 -12.89
N LEU A 25 -42.13 -63.59 -13.38
CA LEU A 25 -41.16 -62.65 -12.88
C LEU A 25 -41.46 -62.25 -11.41
N ILE A 26 -42.73 -62.00 -11.06
CA ILE A 26 -43.18 -61.76 -9.71
C ILE A 26 -42.91 -62.93 -8.74
N LYS A 27 -43.18 -64.20 -9.23
CA LYS A 27 -42.86 -65.36 -8.43
C LYS A 27 -41.37 -65.55 -8.21
N LEU A 28 -40.53 -65.31 -9.21
CA LEU A 28 -39.09 -65.32 -9.08
C LEU A 28 -38.61 -64.22 -8.15
N LEU A 29 -39.15 -63.01 -8.25
CA LEU A 29 -38.86 -61.88 -7.33
C LEU A 29 -39.25 -62.22 -5.90
N LYS A 30 -40.44 -62.85 -5.65
CA LYS A 30 -40.82 -63.24 -4.28
C LYS A 30 -39.94 -64.35 -3.71
N LYS A 31 -39.50 -65.32 -4.53
CA LYS A 31 -38.60 -66.37 -4.06
C LYS A 31 -37.21 -65.86 -3.66
N HIS A 32 -36.72 -64.87 -4.38
CA HIS A 32 -35.41 -64.31 -4.11
C HIS A 32 -35.45 -62.92 -3.42
N PHE A 33 -36.61 -62.55 -2.89
CA PHE A 33 -36.84 -61.22 -2.30
C PHE A 33 -35.80 -60.85 -1.23
N ILE A 34 -35.45 -61.77 -0.35
CA ILE A 34 -34.46 -61.56 0.68
C ILE A 34 -33.05 -61.29 0.09
N ILE A 35 -32.69 -62.08 -0.94
CA ILE A 35 -31.40 -61.94 -1.63
C ILE A 35 -31.33 -60.58 -2.35
N ILE A 36 -32.40 -60.17 -3.02
CA ILE A 36 -32.52 -58.88 -3.70
C ILE A 36 -32.43 -57.74 -2.68
N LEU A 37 -33.09 -57.88 -1.52
CA LEU A 37 -33.07 -56.88 -0.45
C LEU A 37 -31.66 -56.74 0.14
N ILE A 38 -30.95 -57.86 0.41
CA ILE A 38 -29.57 -57.85 0.85
C ILE A 38 -28.66 -57.20 -0.19
N PHE A 39 -28.81 -57.55 -1.46
CA PHE A 39 -28.04 -56.96 -2.55
C PHE A 39 -28.28 -55.44 -2.67
N LEU A 40 -29.54 -55.02 -2.57
CA LEU A 40 -29.90 -53.60 -2.56
C LEU A 40 -29.31 -52.85 -1.35
N ALA A 41 -29.36 -53.48 -0.18
CA ALA A 41 -28.75 -52.90 1.04
C ALA A 41 -27.22 -52.75 0.89
N VAL A 42 -26.53 -53.73 0.33
CA VAL A 42 -25.09 -53.65 0.05
C VAL A 42 -24.80 -52.54 -0.99
N LEU A 43 -25.64 -52.43 -2.04
CA LEU A 43 -25.47 -51.40 -3.05
C LEU A 43 -25.67 -50.00 -2.49
N ILE A 44 -26.72 -49.81 -1.65
CA ILE A 44 -26.96 -48.53 -0.97
C ILE A 44 -25.79 -48.20 -0.01
N SER A 45 -25.35 -49.17 0.80
CA SER A 45 -24.20 -48.99 1.69
C SER A 45 -22.93 -48.63 0.92
N SER A 46 -22.65 -49.31 -0.20
CA SER A 46 -21.53 -49.00 -1.07
C SER A 46 -21.64 -47.58 -1.66
N PHE A 47 -22.83 -47.17 -2.08
CA PHE A 47 -23.07 -45.81 -2.59
C PHE A 47 -22.84 -44.73 -1.51
N ILE A 48 -23.29 -44.96 -0.27
CA ILE A 48 -23.08 -44.02 0.84
C ILE A 48 -21.59 -43.87 1.14
N VAL A 49 -20.83 -44.97 1.16
CA VAL A 49 -19.39 -44.97 1.41
C VAL A 49 -18.60 -44.30 0.27
N LEU A 50 -19.02 -44.54 -0.99
CA LEU A 50 -18.34 -43.96 -2.15
C LEU A 50 -18.73 -42.53 -2.44
N TRP A 51 -19.87 -42.06 -1.95
CA TRP A 51 -20.38 -40.71 -2.19
C TRP A 51 -19.35 -39.58 -1.93
N PRO A 52 -18.67 -39.51 -0.77
CA PRO A 52 -17.67 -38.45 -0.48
C PRO A 52 -16.42 -38.55 -1.35
N VAL A 53 -16.17 -39.72 -1.93
CA VAL A 53 -15.01 -39.94 -2.82
C VAL A 53 -15.31 -39.53 -4.25
N ILE A 54 -16.57 -39.69 -4.69
CA ILE A 54 -17.02 -39.42 -6.06
C ILE A 54 -17.20 -37.93 -6.32
N HIS A 55 -17.66 -37.17 -5.34
CA HIS A 55 -17.84 -35.73 -5.52
C HIS A 55 -16.73 -34.93 -4.86
N LYS A 56 -16.33 -33.85 -5.50
CA LYS A 56 -15.40 -32.86 -4.96
C LYS A 56 -15.97 -31.47 -5.15
N ASN A 57 -16.15 -30.76 -4.07
CA ASN A 57 -16.54 -29.35 -4.12
C ASN A 57 -15.29 -28.47 -4.27
N ILE A 58 -15.24 -27.69 -5.33
CA ILE A 58 -14.20 -26.69 -5.62
C ILE A 58 -14.75 -25.34 -5.18
N LYS A 59 -14.01 -24.66 -4.31
CA LYS A 59 -14.39 -23.33 -3.78
C LYS A 59 -14.44 -22.31 -4.92
N SER A 60 -15.28 -21.28 -4.77
CA SER A 60 -15.30 -20.16 -5.72
C SER A 60 -13.93 -19.51 -5.86
N GLY A 61 -13.54 -19.18 -7.09
CA GLY A 61 -12.21 -18.64 -7.43
C GLY A 61 -11.10 -19.69 -7.53
N TYR A 62 -11.42 -20.98 -7.37
CA TYR A 62 -10.51 -22.09 -7.61
C TYR A 62 -10.91 -22.84 -8.88
N VAL A 63 -9.92 -23.45 -9.51
CA VAL A 63 -10.10 -24.37 -10.62
C VAL A 63 -9.42 -25.70 -10.30
N GLY A 64 -9.92 -26.79 -10.85
CA GLY A 64 -9.41 -28.12 -10.54
C GLY A 64 -8.71 -28.77 -11.74
N VAL A 65 -7.57 -29.39 -11.49
CA VAL A 65 -6.91 -30.27 -12.43
C VAL A 65 -7.28 -31.71 -12.12
N ILE A 66 -7.75 -32.47 -13.13
CA ILE A 66 -8.08 -33.87 -12.94
C ILE A 66 -6.87 -34.75 -13.30
N PHE A 67 -6.40 -35.48 -12.31
CA PHE A 67 -5.42 -36.55 -12.50
C PHE A 67 -6.10 -37.91 -12.57
N LYS A 68 -5.89 -38.61 -13.68
CA LYS A 68 -6.45 -39.93 -13.99
C LYS A 68 -5.35 -41.00 -13.94
N PRO A 69 -5.14 -41.70 -12.83
CA PRO A 69 -4.03 -42.67 -12.69
C PRO A 69 -4.05 -43.77 -13.74
N PHE A 70 -5.24 -44.22 -14.16
CA PHE A 70 -5.41 -45.32 -15.13
C PHE A 70 -5.57 -44.84 -16.58
N PHE A 71 -5.68 -43.52 -16.83
CA PHE A 71 -5.94 -42.95 -18.14
C PHE A 71 -5.08 -41.72 -18.40
N ASN A 72 -3.88 -41.92 -18.94
CA ASN A 72 -3.00 -40.85 -19.41
C ASN A 72 -2.59 -39.72 -18.39
N GLY A 73 -2.84 -39.88 -17.10
CA GLY A 73 -2.44 -38.94 -16.11
C GLY A 73 -3.29 -37.64 -16.08
N ILE A 74 -2.70 -36.50 -16.41
CA ILE A 74 -3.38 -35.20 -16.38
C ILE A 74 -4.20 -35.03 -17.66
N ASP A 75 -5.47 -34.65 -17.50
CA ASP A 75 -6.33 -34.27 -18.61
C ASP A 75 -6.09 -32.82 -19.00
N LEU A 76 -5.41 -32.59 -20.11
CA LEU A 76 -5.03 -31.25 -20.57
C LEU A 76 -6.21 -30.45 -21.16
N ASN A 77 -7.24 -31.13 -21.61
CA ASN A 77 -8.37 -30.50 -22.29
C ASN A 77 -9.54 -30.18 -21.35
N TYR A 78 -9.42 -30.55 -20.09
CA TYR A 78 -10.48 -30.34 -19.12
C TYR A 78 -9.98 -29.67 -17.85
N VAL A 79 -10.66 -28.58 -17.51
CA VAL A 79 -10.48 -27.88 -16.23
C VAL A 79 -11.76 -28.03 -15.43
N ALA A 80 -11.68 -28.60 -14.24
CA ALA A 80 -12.83 -28.71 -13.36
C ALA A 80 -13.25 -27.32 -12.86
N PRO A 81 -14.48 -26.86 -13.15
CA PRO A 81 -14.97 -25.54 -12.73
C PRO A 81 -15.24 -25.50 -11.22
N GLU A 82 -15.51 -24.30 -10.73
CA GLU A 82 -15.99 -24.11 -9.36
C GLU A 82 -17.35 -24.79 -9.13
N GLY A 83 -17.59 -25.22 -7.89
CA GLY A 83 -18.78 -25.95 -7.50
C GLY A 83 -18.56 -27.45 -7.37
N ILE A 84 -19.65 -28.23 -7.48
CA ILE A 84 -19.64 -29.69 -7.30
C ILE A 84 -19.20 -30.36 -8.59
N ASN A 85 -18.08 -31.04 -8.53
CA ASN A 85 -17.54 -31.84 -9.63
C ASN A 85 -17.61 -33.34 -9.28
N PHE A 86 -18.06 -34.15 -10.24
CA PHE A 86 -18.10 -35.57 -10.10
C PHE A 86 -16.86 -36.20 -10.75
N LYS A 87 -16.27 -37.15 -10.05
CA LYS A 87 -15.09 -37.87 -10.50
C LYS A 87 -15.19 -39.36 -10.19
N LEU A 88 -14.47 -40.16 -10.90
CA LEU A 88 -14.31 -41.57 -10.55
C LEU A 88 -13.54 -41.73 -9.24
N PRO A 89 -13.80 -42.76 -8.41
CA PRO A 89 -13.18 -42.90 -7.09
C PRO A 89 -11.65 -42.88 -7.10
N TRP A 90 -11.01 -43.36 -8.15
CA TRP A 90 -9.55 -43.39 -8.33
C TRP A 90 -8.95 -42.10 -8.91
N ASN A 91 -9.78 -41.23 -9.48
CA ASN A 91 -9.30 -39.94 -10.00
C ASN A 91 -9.07 -38.95 -8.84
N ARG A 92 -8.12 -38.04 -9.01
CA ARG A 92 -7.86 -36.94 -8.07
C ARG A 92 -8.15 -35.61 -8.73
N ILE A 93 -8.77 -34.69 -8.00
CA ILE A 93 -8.93 -33.30 -8.41
C ILE A 93 -8.05 -32.46 -7.49
N ILE A 94 -7.09 -31.77 -8.09
CA ILE A 94 -6.13 -30.90 -7.42
C ILE A 94 -6.61 -29.45 -7.61
N PRO A 95 -7.02 -28.76 -6.54
CA PRO A 95 -7.53 -27.38 -6.65
C PRO A 95 -6.39 -26.38 -6.73
N TYR A 96 -6.49 -25.46 -7.67
CA TYR A 96 -5.60 -24.31 -7.83
C TYR A 96 -6.36 -23.02 -7.56
N ASN A 97 -5.75 -22.09 -6.83
CA ASN A 97 -6.31 -20.77 -6.59
C ASN A 97 -6.05 -19.88 -7.82
N ALA A 98 -7.10 -19.55 -8.55
CA ALA A 98 -7.04 -18.76 -9.79
C ALA A 98 -7.38 -17.27 -9.55
N ARG A 99 -7.41 -16.83 -8.29
CA ARG A 99 -7.53 -15.42 -7.93
C ARG A 99 -6.17 -14.74 -7.98
N ILE A 100 -6.18 -13.43 -8.00
CA ILE A 100 -4.97 -12.63 -7.79
C ILE A 100 -4.43 -12.92 -6.39
N GLN A 101 -3.19 -13.36 -6.32
CA GLN A 101 -2.47 -13.69 -5.10
C GLN A 101 -1.34 -12.71 -4.90
N LYS A 102 -1.04 -12.39 -3.64
CA LYS A 102 0.10 -11.56 -3.26
C LYS A 102 1.15 -12.41 -2.58
N HIS A 103 2.40 -12.18 -2.92
CA HIS A 103 3.54 -12.77 -2.24
C HIS A 103 4.56 -11.70 -1.89
N GLN A 104 5.16 -11.82 -0.70
CA GLN A 104 6.16 -10.89 -0.19
C GLN A 104 7.50 -11.58 -0.06
N LEU A 105 8.53 -10.94 -0.57
CA LEU A 105 9.91 -11.41 -0.54
C LEU A 105 10.80 -10.39 0.13
N GLN A 106 11.73 -10.87 0.94
CA GLN A 106 12.86 -10.07 1.42
C GLN A 106 14.12 -10.53 0.67
N LEU A 107 14.79 -9.60 0.05
CA LEU A 107 16.00 -9.90 -0.71
C LEU A 107 17.09 -8.87 -0.47
N GLU A 108 18.33 -9.36 -0.41
CA GLU A 108 19.52 -8.51 -0.41
C GLU A 108 19.86 -8.17 -1.86
N VAL A 109 20.03 -6.89 -2.13
CA VAL A 109 20.37 -6.34 -3.44
C VAL A 109 21.63 -5.49 -3.35
N ILE A 110 22.31 -5.36 -4.47
CA ILE A 110 23.51 -4.50 -4.61
C ILE A 110 23.23 -3.56 -5.77
N THR A 111 23.36 -2.27 -5.52
CA THR A 111 23.20 -1.22 -6.54
C THR A 111 24.49 -1.01 -7.34
N ALA A 112 24.41 -0.23 -8.44
CA ALA A 112 25.57 0.08 -9.30
C ALA A 112 26.73 0.78 -8.54
N ASP A 113 26.43 1.46 -7.45
CA ASP A 113 27.41 2.09 -6.55
C ASP A 113 27.87 1.17 -5.40
N LEU A 114 27.67 -0.16 -5.58
CA LEU A 114 28.08 -1.22 -4.65
C LEU A 114 27.45 -1.12 -3.25
N LEU A 115 26.35 -0.40 -3.12
CA LEU A 115 25.61 -0.32 -1.87
C LEU A 115 24.74 -1.57 -1.69
N LYS A 116 24.98 -2.29 -0.60
CA LYS A 116 24.13 -3.40 -0.16
C LYS A 116 22.92 -2.87 0.58
N SER A 117 21.75 -3.34 0.21
CA SER A 117 20.47 -2.95 0.83
C SER A 117 19.54 -4.17 0.93
N ASN A 118 18.81 -4.28 2.01
CA ASN A 118 17.74 -5.25 2.12
C ASN A 118 16.44 -4.57 1.67
N ILE A 119 15.77 -5.17 0.70
CA ILE A 119 14.50 -4.66 0.19
C ILE A 119 13.39 -5.68 0.39
N THR A 120 12.19 -5.19 0.59
CA THR A 120 10.98 -5.99 0.60
C THR A 120 10.21 -5.73 -0.69
N VAL A 121 10.09 -6.77 -1.49
CA VAL A 121 9.34 -6.76 -2.75
C VAL A 121 8.04 -7.52 -2.55
N VAL A 122 6.94 -6.90 -2.91
CA VAL A 122 5.61 -7.52 -2.95
C VAL A 122 5.18 -7.61 -4.40
N PHE A 123 4.85 -8.80 -4.86
CA PHE A 123 4.33 -8.97 -6.20
C PHE A 123 2.96 -9.64 -6.19
N GLN A 124 2.16 -9.31 -7.19
CA GLN A 124 0.85 -9.89 -7.43
C GLN A 124 0.91 -10.76 -8.67
N TYR A 125 0.36 -11.96 -8.56
CA TYR A 125 0.30 -12.89 -9.67
C TYR A 125 -1.05 -13.61 -9.72
N GLU A 126 -1.40 -14.06 -10.89
CA GLU A 126 -2.56 -14.91 -11.15
C GLU A 126 -2.19 -16.03 -12.13
N ILE A 127 -2.90 -17.14 -12.03
CA ILE A 127 -2.76 -18.26 -12.98
C ILE A 127 -3.88 -18.20 -14.02
N ASP A 128 -3.56 -18.54 -15.26
CA ASP A 128 -4.58 -18.65 -16.29
C ASP A 128 -5.47 -19.89 -16.05
N LYS A 129 -6.74 -19.63 -15.78
CA LYS A 129 -7.74 -20.67 -15.48
C LYS A 129 -7.82 -21.77 -16.53
N ASN A 130 -7.64 -21.42 -17.80
CA ASN A 130 -7.78 -22.35 -18.91
C ASN A 130 -6.55 -23.26 -19.05
N ASN A 131 -5.39 -22.79 -18.64
CA ASN A 131 -4.11 -23.45 -18.83
C ASN A 131 -3.54 -24.09 -17.56
N VAL A 132 -4.35 -24.19 -16.49
CA VAL A 132 -3.92 -24.83 -15.23
C VAL A 132 -3.48 -26.28 -15.39
N PRO A 133 -4.08 -27.13 -16.24
CA PRO A 133 -3.58 -28.48 -16.47
C PRO A 133 -2.16 -28.52 -17.05
N LEU A 134 -1.84 -27.57 -17.93
CA LEU A 134 -0.49 -27.42 -18.47
C LEU A 134 0.47 -26.95 -17.38
N LEU A 135 0.08 -25.94 -16.59
CA LEU A 135 0.85 -25.47 -15.44
C LEU A 135 1.19 -26.63 -14.49
N HIS A 136 0.18 -27.44 -14.12
CA HIS A 136 0.41 -28.59 -13.24
C HIS A 136 1.35 -29.65 -13.86
N ARG A 137 1.22 -29.90 -15.17
CA ARG A 137 2.05 -30.89 -15.86
C ARG A 137 3.52 -30.50 -15.91
N TYR A 138 3.83 -29.21 -16.15
CA TYR A 138 5.21 -28.74 -16.37
C TYR A 138 5.86 -28.21 -15.10
N LEU A 139 5.12 -27.55 -14.23
CA LEU A 139 5.65 -26.88 -13.04
C LEU A 139 5.27 -27.56 -11.73
N GLY A 140 4.11 -28.25 -11.73
CA GLY A 140 3.57 -28.90 -10.54
C GLY A 140 2.85 -27.93 -9.60
N GLU A 141 2.65 -28.36 -8.36
CA GLU A 141 1.99 -27.56 -7.33
C GLU A 141 2.91 -26.46 -6.77
N ASP A 142 4.23 -26.67 -6.80
CA ASP A 142 5.24 -25.78 -6.24
C ASP A 142 5.74 -24.73 -7.25
N TYR A 143 4.92 -24.36 -8.24
CA TYR A 143 5.28 -23.43 -9.32
C TYR A 143 5.74 -22.06 -8.78
N LEU A 144 5.20 -21.62 -7.63
CA LEU A 144 5.57 -20.37 -6.98
C LEU A 144 7.04 -20.39 -6.54
N ASP A 145 7.41 -21.39 -5.74
CA ASP A 145 8.74 -21.48 -5.15
C ASP A 145 9.83 -21.87 -6.16
N LYS A 146 9.47 -22.67 -7.16
CA LYS A 146 10.41 -23.19 -8.14
C LYS A 146 10.68 -22.24 -9.30
N VAL A 147 9.70 -21.42 -9.67
CA VAL A 147 9.79 -20.60 -10.88
C VAL A 147 9.55 -19.13 -10.60
N ILE A 148 8.38 -18.75 -10.04
CA ILE A 148 8.03 -17.33 -9.93
C ILE A 148 9.00 -16.60 -9.01
N ILE A 149 9.26 -17.12 -7.83
CA ILE A 149 10.13 -16.48 -6.84
C ILE A 149 11.56 -16.29 -7.38
N PRO A 150 12.24 -17.32 -7.90
CA PRO A 150 13.59 -17.15 -8.43
C PRO A 150 13.67 -16.15 -9.60
N GLU A 151 12.70 -16.17 -10.51
CA GLU A 151 12.67 -15.24 -11.63
C GLU A 151 12.46 -13.79 -11.17
N VAL A 152 11.49 -13.53 -10.29
CA VAL A 152 11.27 -12.19 -9.73
C VAL A 152 12.51 -11.69 -8.98
N ILE A 153 13.17 -12.55 -8.19
CA ILE A 153 14.40 -12.20 -7.49
C ILE A 153 15.51 -11.85 -8.48
N SER A 154 15.70 -12.67 -9.52
CA SER A 154 16.74 -12.45 -10.53
C SER A 154 16.56 -11.12 -11.25
N ILE A 155 15.35 -10.84 -11.71
CA ILE A 155 15.01 -9.62 -12.43
C ILE A 155 15.10 -8.39 -11.53
N ALA A 156 14.56 -8.47 -10.29
CA ALA A 156 14.65 -7.38 -9.33
C ALA A 156 16.11 -7.03 -9.01
N ARG A 157 16.97 -8.04 -8.75
CA ARG A 157 18.41 -7.82 -8.54
C ARG A 157 19.10 -7.20 -9.76
N GLY A 158 18.80 -7.70 -10.96
CA GLY A 158 19.38 -7.17 -12.19
C GLY A 158 19.00 -5.71 -12.41
N LYS A 159 17.71 -5.39 -12.32
CA LYS A 159 17.21 -4.01 -12.54
C LYS A 159 17.67 -3.01 -11.49
N ILE A 160 17.87 -3.45 -10.26
CA ILE A 160 18.43 -2.62 -9.19
C ILE A 160 19.93 -2.42 -9.37
N ALA A 161 20.66 -3.47 -9.77
CA ALA A 161 22.10 -3.40 -9.99
C ALA A 161 22.50 -2.48 -11.16
N GLU A 162 21.61 -2.25 -12.13
CA GLU A 162 21.81 -1.29 -13.23
C GLU A 162 21.74 0.17 -12.75
N ARG A 163 21.22 0.45 -11.57
CA ARG A 163 20.94 1.82 -11.08
C ARG A 163 21.75 2.16 -9.84
N ARG A 164 22.05 3.46 -9.70
CA ARG A 164 22.66 3.98 -8.47
C ARG A 164 21.63 4.05 -7.34
N SER A 165 22.06 3.90 -6.10
CA SER A 165 21.18 3.90 -4.93
C SER A 165 20.29 5.14 -4.85
N GLU A 166 20.83 6.32 -5.18
CA GLU A 166 20.09 7.58 -5.14
C GLU A 166 18.91 7.62 -6.13
N THR A 167 19.06 7.02 -7.32
CA THR A 167 18.00 6.93 -8.32
C THR A 167 17.09 5.73 -8.11
N ALA A 168 17.64 4.58 -7.72
CA ALA A 168 16.89 3.35 -7.51
C ALA A 168 15.84 3.48 -6.38
N PHE A 169 16.13 4.30 -5.36
CA PHE A 169 15.32 4.40 -4.15
C PHE A 169 14.72 5.80 -3.91
N SER A 170 14.64 6.63 -4.95
CA SER A 170 14.04 7.97 -4.90
C SER A 170 12.72 8.02 -5.67
N LYS A 171 12.51 9.09 -6.42
CA LYS A 171 11.30 9.31 -7.23
C LYS A 171 11.04 8.24 -8.30
N ASP A 172 12.11 7.57 -8.75
CA ASP A 172 12.05 6.58 -9.84
C ASP A 172 11.71 5.16 -9.35
N ILE A 173 11.45 4.96 -8.05
CA ILE A 173 11.12 3.64 -7.49
C ILE A 173 9.87 3.04 -8.12
N LEU A 174 8.88 3.85 -8.45
CA LEU A 174 7.65 3.38 -9.11
C LEU A 174 7.95 2.91 -10.53
N VAL A 175 8.75 3.66 -11.28
CA VAL A 175 9.19 3.28 -12.64
C VAL A 175 10.06 2.02 -12.60
N LEU A 176 10.88 1.87 -11.56
CA LEU A 176 11.68 0.67 -11.36
C LEU A 176 10.78 -0.55 -11.09
N ALA A 177 9.80 -0.42 -10.21
CA ALA A 177 8.84 -1.47 -9.89
C ALA A 177 8.03 -1.89 -11.11
N GLU A 178 7.56 -0.95 -11.91
CA GLU A 178 6.86 -1.19 -13.18
C GLU A 178 7.76 -1.93 -14.19
N ASN A 179 9.01 -1.50 -14.36
CA ASN A 179 9.97 -2.18 -15.22
C ASN A 179 10.25 -3.62 -14.74
N ILE A 180 10.34 -3.85 -13.43
CA ILE A 180 10.50 -5.20 -12.88
C ILE A 180 9.25 -6.04 -13.21
N SER A 181 8.05 -5.49 -13.06
CA SER A 181 6.79 -6.18 -13.37
C SER A 181 6.71 -6.61 -14.84
N ILE A 182 6.98 -5.69 -15.75
CA ILE A 182 6.94 -5.95 -17.21
C ILE A 182 7.97 -7.00 -17.60
N ASN A 183 9.22 -6.84 -17.15
CA ASN A 183 10.29 -7.80 -17.47
C ASN A 183 10.03 -9.18 -16.84
N ALA A 184 9.46 -9.23 -15.62
CA ALA A 184 9.12 -10.48 -14.97
C ALA A 184 8.00 -11.21 -15.72
N ASP A 185 6.95 -10.52 -16.14
CA ASP A 185 5.88 -11.12 -16.95
C ASP A 185 6.41 -11.64 -18.29
N GLU A 186 7.27 -10.90 -18.97
CA GLU A 186 7.88 -11.30 -20.25
C GLU A 186 8.81 -12.50 -20.12
N VAL A 187 9.71 -12.51 -19.13
CA VAL A 187 10.65 -13.61 -18.89
C VAL A 187 9.90 -14.87 -18.49
N ILE A 188 8.86 -14.75 -17.66
CA ILE A 188 8.02 -15.88 -17.27
C ILE A 188 7.31 -16.48 -18.49
N ILE A 189 6.77 -15.64 -19.37
CA ILE A 189 6.14 -16.13 -20.62
C ILE A 189 7.16 -16.87 -21.48
N ASN A 190 8.38 -16.34 -21.63
CA ASN A 190 9.37 -16.91 -22.51
C ASN A 190 10.04 -18.18 -21.95
N ASN A 191 10.32 -18.24 -20.65
CA ASN A 191 11.03 -19.35 -20.02
C ASN A 191 10.16 -20.53 -19.62
N ILE A 192 8.87 -20.31 -19.39
CA ILE A 192 7.95 -21.33 -18.88
C ILE A 192 7.24 -22.08 -20.00
N ASN A 193 7.27 -21.57 -21.22
CA ASN A 193 6.62 -22.23 -22.34
C ASN A 193 7.23 -23.60 -22.66
N PRO A 194 6.38 -24.66 -22.71
CA PRO A 194 6.83 -25.98 -23.11
C PRO A 194 7.40 -25.95 -24.53
N PRO A 195 8.47 -26.72 -24.82
CA PRO A 195 8.99 -26.82 -26.16
C PRO A 195 7.91 -27.29 -27.16
N GLY A 196 7.68 -26.51 -28.21
CA GLY A 196 6.69 -26.79 -29.23
C GLY A 196 5.28 -26.22 -28.98
N VAL A 197 5.08 -25.46 -27.92
CA VAL A 197 3.82 -24.76 -27.65
C VAL A 197 4.06 -23.26 -27.81
N ASN A 198 3.42 -22.66 -28.81
CA ASN A 198 3.54 -21.21 -29.04
C ASN A 198 2.94 -20.42 -27.88
N GLN A 199 3.77 -19.61 -27.22
CA GLN A 199 3.44 -18.55 -26.27
C GLN A 199 2.10 -18.68 -25.52
N ILE A 200 1.94 -19.74 -24.74
CA ILE A 200 0.80 -19.88 -23.84
C ILE A 200 1.14 -19.20 -22.53
N ARG A 201 0.32 -18.24 -22.13
CA ARG A 201 0.46 -17.61 -20.82
C ARG A 201 -0.11 -18.54 -19.73
N LEU A 202 0.77 -19.12 -18.91
CA LEU A 202 0.38 -19.98 -17.78
C LEU A 202 0.16 -19.16 -16.51
N ILE A 203 0.98 -18.13 -16.34
CA ILE A 203 1.02 -17.24 -15.17
C ILE A 203 1.13 -15.81 -15.67
N ARG A 204 0.51 -14.88 -14.96
CA ARG A 204 0.63 -13.44 -15.18
C ARG A 204 1.12 -12.76 -13.91
N ILE A 205 2.14 -11.92 -14.01
CA ILE A 205 2.51 -10.98 -12.95
C ILE A 205 1.79 -9.67 -13.25
N SER A 206 0.91 -9.25 -12.33
CA SER A 206 0.06 -8.08 -12.53
C SER A 206 0.70 -6.81 -12.00
N ASP A 207 1.44 -6.92 -10.90
CA ASP A 207 2.02 -5.77 -10.22
C ASP A 207 3.21 -6.20 -9.36
N VAL A 208 4.23 -5.35 -9.31
CA VAL A 208 5.39 -5.49 -8.42
C VAL A 208 5.58 -4.19 -7.66
N GLN A 209 5.73 -4.25 -6.36
CA GLN A 209 5.91 -3.11 -5.48
C GLN A 209 7.14 -3.32 -4.60
N ILE A 210 7.93 -2.28 -4.43
CA ILE A 210 9.02 -2.23 -3.44
C ILE A 210 8.47 -1.47 -2.23
N THR A 211 8.27 -2.17 -1.11
CA THR A 211 7.54 -1.62 0.06
C THR A 211 8.45 -1.14 1.17
N ASP A 212 9.60 -1.77 1.35
CA ASP A 212 10.55 -1.40 2.40
C ASP A 212 11.97 -1.51 1.88
N ILE A 213 12.82 -0.56 2.30
CA ILE A 213 14.22 -0.48 1.91
C ILE A 213 15.04 -0.21 3.17
N GLN A 214 15.86 -1.17 3.55
CA GLN A 214 16.72 -1.08 4.72
C GLN A 214 18.17 -0.91 4.27
N PHE A 215 18.73 0.25 4.57
CA PHE A 215 20.13 0.54 4.33
C PHE A 215 20.98 0.17 5.56
N PRO A 216 22.26 -0.15 5.37
CA PRO A 216 23.21 -0.20 6.48
C PRO A 216 23.23 1.11 7.27
N LYS A 217 23.38 1.03 8.60
CA LYS A 217 23.29 2.18 9.50
C LYS A 217 24.19 3.36 9.09
N ILE A 218 25.43 3.07 8.68
CA ILE A 218 26.39 4.09 8.20
C ILE A 218 25.81 4.90 7.02
N VAL A 219 25.08 4.23 6.13
CA VAL A 219 24.48 4.87 4.96
C VAL A 219 23.26 5.68 5.36
N GLN A 220 22.43 5.17 6.27
CA GLN A 220 21.29 5.90 6.82
C GLN A 220 21.75 7.21 7.46
N ASP A 221 22.78 7.16 8.30
CA ASP A 221 23.36 8.34 8.96
C ASP A 221 23.90 9.34 7.92
N SER A 222 24.56 8.86 6.88
CA SER A 222 25.09 9.70 5.78
C SER A 222 23.97 10.37 4.98
N ILE A 223 22.90 9.64 4.68
CA ILE A 223 21.70 10.17 4.00
C ILE A 223 21.02 11.23 4.86
N GLN A 224 20.83 10.96 6.15
CA GLN A 224 20.26 11.92 7.08
C GLN A 224 21.09 13.20 7.16
N ASN A 225 22.41 13.07 7.27
CA ASN A 225 23.32 14.22 7.27
C ASN A 225 23.22 15.02 5.97
N LYS A 226 23.16 14.35 4.80
CA LYS A 226 22.97 15.01 3.49
C LYS A 226 21.65 15.79 3.44
N ILE A 227 20.55 15.19 3.95
CA ILE A 227 19.23 15.84 4.02
C ILE A 227 19.28 17.09 4.94
N VAL A 228 19.89 16.96 6.10
CA VAL A 228 20.05 18.09 7.05
C VAL A 228 20.87 19.22 6.42
N GLN A 229 21.97 18.92 5.73
CA GLN A 229 22.77 19.95 5.05
C GLN A 229 22.00 20.63 3.91
N ARG A 230 21.22 19.85 3.13
CA ARG A 230 20.36 20.40 2.07
C ARG A 230 19.29 21.33 2.65
N ALA A 231 18.61 20.91 3.70
CA ALA A 231 17.61 21.73 4.38
C ALA A 231 18.21 23.02 4.95
N LYS A 232 19.47 22.98 5.47
CA LYS A 232 20.19 24.18 5.89
C LYS A 232 20.48 25.13 4.71
N LEU A 233 20.92 24.60 3.57
CA LEU A 233 21.15 25.41 2.37
C LEU A 233 19.87 26.11 1.90
N GLU A 234 18.76 25.39 1.83
CA GLU A 234 17.45 25.95 1.47
C GLU A 234 17.00 27.04 2.46
N ALA A 235 17.23 26.81 3.76
CA ALA A 235 16.94 27.80 4.79
C ALA A 235 17.83 29.08 4.64
N TYR A 236 19.12 28.91 4.32
CA TYR A 236 20.00 30.04 4.06
C TYR A 236 19.61 30.84 2.81
N GLU A 237 19.22 30.16 1.71
CA GLU A 237 18.69 30.79 0.51
C GLU A 237 17.43 31.62 0.81
N PHE A 238 16.54 31.08 1.64
CA PHE A 238 15.33 31.79 2.08
C PHE A 238 15.68 33.03 2.91
N ILE A 239 16.62 32.92 3.87
CA ILE A 239 17.09 34.02 4.70
C ILE A 239 17.71 35.10 3.83
N LEU A 240 18.55 34.75 2.84
CA LEU A 240 19.15 35.67 1.88
C LEU A 240 18.08 36.46 1.13
N LYS A 241 17.13 35.76 0.49
CA LYS A 241 16.02 36.41 -0.23
C LYS A 241 15.15 37.28 0.67
N SER A 242 14.92 36.87 1.92
CA SER A 242 14.20 37.66 2.90
C SER A 242 14.95 38.92 3.27
N SER A 243 16.29 38.81 3.45
CA SER A 243 17.15 39.96 3.78
C SER A 243 17.26 40.96 2.62
N GLU A 244 17.32 40.47 1.37
CA GLU A 244 17.28 41.33 0.19
C GLU A 244 15.97 42.13 0.11
N LYS A 245 14.82 41.44 0.30
CA LYS A 245 13.52 42.10 0.31
C LYS A 245 13.35 43.10 1.46
N GLU A 246 13.90 42.76 2.62
CA GLU A 246 13.89 43.70 3.75
C GLU A 246 14.79 44.93 3.50
N ALA A 247 15.94 44.76 2.86
CA ALA A 247 16.78 45.87 2.42
C ALA A 247 16.08 46.76 1.38
N GLU A 248 15.39 46.16 0.42
CA GLU A 248 14.59 46.88 -0.60
C GLU A 248 13.44 47.65 0.08
N ARG A 249 12.72 47.02 1.01
CA ARG A 249 11.66 47.67 1.80
C ARG A 249 12.18 48.87 2.55
N LYS A 250 13.33 48.72 3.25
CA LYS A 250 13.97 49.83 3.98
C LYS A 250 14.45 50.97 3.09
N ALA A 251 14.95 50.62 1.89
CA ALA A 251 15.34 51.63 0.90
C ALA A 251 14.12 52.44 0.39
N ILE A 252 13.00 51.78 0.12
CA ILE A 252 11.76 52.45 -0.27
C ILE A 252 11.22 53.32 0.86
N GLU A 253 11.24 52.81 2.10
CA GLU A 253 10.83 53.58 3.29
C GLU A 253 11.70 54.80 3.49
N ALA A 254 13.03 54.68 3.38
CA ALA A 254 13.97 55.79 3.48
C ALA A 254 13.74 56.84 2.35
N ALA A 255 13.51 56.38 1.15
CA ALA A 255 13.15 57.25 0.02
C ALA A 255 11.83 58.01 0.28
N GLY A 256 10.82 57.30 0.81
CA GLY A 256 9.55 57.91 1.21
C GLY A 256 9.70 58.98 2.31
N ILE A 257 10.51 58.69 3.34
CA ILE A 257 10.81 59.64 4.41
C ILE A 257 11.55 60.89 3.85
N LYS A 258 12.54 60.67 2.97
CA LYS A 258 13.23 61.76 2.30
C LYS A 258 12.27 62.63 1.46
N ALA A 259 11.47 62.04 0.64
CA ALA A 259 10.47 62.76 -0.17
C ALA A 259 9.49 63.55 0.71
N PHE A 260 9.05 62.97 1.82
CA PHE A 260 8.22 63.67 2.80
C PHE A 260 8.91 64.84 3.43
N GLN A 261 10.20 64.70 3.84
CA GLN A 261 11.02 65.81 4.40
C GLN A 261 11.21 66.91 3.38
N ASP A 262 11.48 66.60 2.12
CA ASP A 262 11.68 67.61 1.06
C ASP A 262 10.37 68.42 0.83
N ILE A 263 9.21 67.76 0.84
CA ILE A 263 7.91 68.44 0.71
C ILE A 263 7.67 69.37 1.94
N ILE A 264 7.97 68.90 3.12
CA ILE A 264 7.77 69.68 4.34
C ILE A 264 8.71 70.85 4.44
N GLN A 265 10.02 70.68 4.10
CA GLN A 265 10.99 71.79 4.12
C GLN A 265 10.59 72.93 3.18
N ASN A 266 10.04 72.60 2.00
CA ASN A 266 9.60 73.58 1.02
C ASN A 266 8.26 74.23 1.39
N GLY A 267 7.45 73.62 2.28
CA GLY A 267 6.11 74.06 2.66
C GLY A 267 6.00 74.70 4.04
N LEU A 268 6.98 74.45 4.92
CA LEU A 268 6.94 74.91 6.31
C LEU A 268 7.50 76.31 6.44
N THR A 269 6.65 77.33 6.37
CA THR A 269 6.97 78.68 6.79
C THR A 269 6.97 78.78 8.34
N THR A 270 7.82 79.60 8.88
CA THR A 270 7.89 79.88 10.32
C THR A 270 6.50 80.23 10.91
N ASN A 271 5.66 80.88 10.11
CA ASN A 271 4.30 81.24 10.51
C ASN A 271 3.37 79.99 10.62
N TYR A 272 3.53 78.97 9.74
CA TYR A 272 2.77 77.72 9.83
C TYR A 272 3.16 76.89 11.05
N LEU A 273 4.45 76.83 11.39
CA LEU A 273 4.92 76.14 12.60
C LEU A 273 4.44 76.84 13.89
N ARG A 274 4.40 78.16 13.91
CA ARG A 274 3.82 78.95 14.99
C ARG A 274 2.32 78.66 15.14
N TRP A 275 1.56 78.70 14.04
CA TRP A 275 0.13 78.46 14.06
C TRP A 275 -0.15 77.01 14.53
N LYS A 276 0.58 76.00 14.03
CA LYS A 276 0.42 74.60 14.45
C LYS A 276 0.82 74.36 15.91
N GLY A 277 1.81 75.11 16.42
CA GLY A 277 2.15 75.10 17.83
C GLY A 277 0.99 75.62 18.71
N ILE A 278 0.30 76.70 18.27
CA ILE A 278 -0.84 77.25 18.95
C ILE A 278 -2.04 76.30 18.94
N ASP A 279 -2.32 75.70 17.82
CA ASP A 279 -3.37 74.66 17.68
C ASP A 279 -3.14 73.40 18.57
N ALA A 280 -1.89 72.97 18.64
CA ALA A 280 -1.48 71.91 19.56
C ALA A 280 -1.59 72.28 21.02
N SER A 281 -1.24 73.52 21.36
CA SER A 281 -1.37 74.05 22.73
C SER A 281 -2.84 74.20 23.16
N GLU A 282 -3.71 74.62 22.23
CA GLU A 282 -5.15 74.73 22.48
C GLU A 282 -5.77 73.38 22.71
N LYS A 283 -5.42 72.37 21.91
CA LYS A 283 -5.84 70.95 22.06
C LYS A 283 -5.34 70.34 23.37
N LEU A 284 -4.13 70.69 23.80
CA LEU A 284 -3.62 70.25 25.08
C LEU A 284 -4.34 70.92 26.24
N ALA A 285 -4.62 72.21 26.13
CA ALA A 285 -5.33 72.95 27.16
C ALA A 285 -6.78 72.52 27.34
N SER A 286 -7.42 72.02 26.26
CA SER A 286 -8.78 71.47 26.27
C SER A 286 -8.87 69.97 26.65
N SER A 287 -7.72 69.34 26.85
CA SER A 287 -7.65 67.92 27.24
C SER A 287 -8.05 67.71 28.71
N PRO A 288 -8.96 66.79 29.04
CA PRO A 288 -9.36 66.53 30.43
C PRO A 288 -8.24 65.91 31.30
N ASN A 289 -7.10 65.53 30.73
CA ASN A 289 -5.93 65.03 31.45
C ASN A 289 -4.99 66.20 31.73
N ALA A 290 -4.86 66.63 33.02
CA ALA A 290 -3.97 67.64 33.47
C ALA A 290 -2.51 67.18 33.28
N LYS A 291 -1.91 67.61 32.16
CA LYS A 291 -0.47 67.45 31.90
C LYS A 291 0.20 68.78 31.89
N ILE A 292 1.25 68.98 32.72
CA ILE A 292 2.03 70.18 32.69
C ILE A 292 2.99 70.13 31.51
N VAL A 293 2.79 71.03 30.53
CA VAL A 293 3.67 71.15 29.38
C VAL A 293 4.46 72.42 29.52
N ILE A 294 5.77 72.32 29.67
CA ILE A 294 6.68 73.47 29.76
C ILE A 294 7.27 73.67 28.36
N PHE A 295 6.97 74.81 27.74
CA PHE A 295 7.64 75.26 26.53
C PHE A 295 8.88 76.06 26.89
N GLY A 296 10.08 75.55 26.61
CA GLY A 296 11.32 76.29 26.76
C GLY A 296 11.44 77.39 25.69
N GLN A 297 11.74 78.60 26.10
CA GLN A 297 12.06 79.71 25.21
C GLN A 297 13.56 79.64 24.87
N GLY A 298 13.94 78.93 23.84
CA GLY A 298 15.31 78.78 23.32
C GLY A 298 15.36 78.15 21.95
N ASN A 299 16.32 78.52 21.13
CA ASN A 299 16.43 78.29 19.71
C ASN A 299 16.55 76.76 19.29
N ALA A 300 16.44 75.83 20.23
CA ALA A 300 16.54 74.38 19.94
C ALA A 300 15.88 73.51 21.03
N SER A 301 14.87 73.95 21.76
CA SER A 301 14.25 73.08 22.80
C SER A 301 13.04 72.31 22.26
N LEU A 302 13.18 71.05 22.31
CA LEU A 302 12.06 70.08 22.14
C LEU A 302 11.09 70.20 23.34
N PRO A 303 9.77 70.17 23.16
CA PRO A 303 8.83 70.18 24.27
C PRO A 303 9.05 68.93 25.14
N ILE A 304 9.35 69.12 26.40
CA ILE A 304 9.47 68.09 27.42
C ILE A 304 8.06 67.88 27.99
N ILE A 305 7.46 66.80 27.77
CA ILE A 305 6.17 66.42 28.37
C ILE A 305 6.49 65.68 29.65
N LEU A 306 6.32 66.38 30.79
CA LEU A 306 6.35 65.78 32.11
C LEU A 306 4.97 65.22 32.42
N GLY A 307 4.84 63.92 32.52
CA GLY A 307 3.61 63.27 32.98
C GLY A 307 3.36 63.54 34.47
N ASP A 308 2.14 63.42 34.89
CA ASP A 308 1.59 63.62 36.24
C ASP A 308 2.51 63.06 37.33
N LEU A 309 3.01 63.99 38.26
CA LEU A 309 3.85 63.63 39.39
C LEU A 309 3.04 63.16 40.61
N ASP A 310 1.74 63.15 40.51
CA ASP A 310 0.86 62.67 41.57
C ASP A 310 0.07 61.44 41.10
N ARG A 311 0.60 60.27 41.44
CA ARG A 311 -0.14 59.11 41.99
C ARG A 311 0.68 57.84 41.97
N ASN A 312 0.91 57.37 43.16
CA ASN A 312 1.25 56.00 43.59
C ASN A 312 2.47 55.33 42.89
N PRO A 313 3.48 55.00 43.67
CA PRO A 313 4.44 54.01 43.20
C PRO A 313 3.71 52.68 42.97
N ILE A 314 3.34 52.40 41.72
CA ILE A 314 2.96 51.08 41.32
C ILE A 314 4.11 50.16 41.73
N GLY A 315 3.75 49.26 42.63
CA GLY A 315 4.61 48.47 43.45
C GLY A 315 5.74 47.80 42.69
N LYS A 316 6.80 47.65 43.46
CA LYS A 316 8.02 46.88 43.17
C LYS A 316 7.81 45.43 42.76
N ASN A 317 6.65 45.04 42.28
CA ASN A 317 6.28 43.61 42.01
C ASN A 317 6.15 43.25 40.56
N VAL A 318 6.52 44.09 39.59
CA VAL A 318 6.41 43.70 38.14
C VAL A 318 7.77 43.34 37.55
N LEU A 319 8.89 43.58 38.23
CA LEU A 319 10.23 43.23 37.71
C LEU A 319 10.71 41.82 38.07
N ASN A 320 9.93 41.05 38.84
CA ASN A 320 10.28 39.67 39.23
C ASN A 320 9.48 38.56 38.52
N LYS A 321 8.85 38.82 37.36
CA LYS A 321 8.13 37.80 36.57
C LYS A 321 8.50 37.82 35.10
N ILE A 322 9.80 37.90 34.82
CA ILE A 322 10.31 37.34 33.56
C ILE A 322 11.13 36.12 33.98
N PRO A 323 10.64 34.91 33.81
CA PRO A 323 11.46 33.73 34.01
C PRO A 323 12.46 33.71 32.86
N MET A 324 13.72 34.03 33.16
CA MET A 324 14.85 33.62 32.33
C MET A 324 14.80 32.07 32.29
N SER A 325 14.47 31.54 31.15
CA SER A 325 14.44 30.09 30.88
C SER A 325 15.87 29.59 30.65
N ASP A 326 16.65 29.46 31.68
CA ASP A 326 17.92 28.73 31.63
C ASP A 326 17.79 27.26 32.06
N ASN A 327 16.57 26.76 32.35
CA ASN A 327 16.35 25.39 32.83
C ASN A 327 15.64 24.47 31.82
N ALA A 328 15.57 24.82 30.53
CA ALA A 328 14.95 23.97 29.53
C ALA A 328 15.91 22.94 28.91
N ILE A 329 17.18 22.95 29.23
CA ILE A 329 18.20 22.04 28.66
C ILE A 329 18.58 20.91 29.64
N GLU A 330 18.34 21.05 30.94
CA GLU A 330 18.70 20.02 31.93
C GLU A 330 17.58 18.97 32.19
N ASP A 331 16.32 19.24 31.87
CA ASP A 331 15.21 18.34 32.17
C ASP A 331 14.92 17.33 31.03
N SER A 332 15.50 17.54 29.85
CA SER A 332 15.44 16.58 28.77
C SER A 332 16.46 15.43 28.87
N SER A 333 17.58 15.66 29.57
CA SER A 333 18.61 14.64 29.80
C SER A 333 18.25 13.67 30.96
N ARG A 334 17.48 14.11 31.94
CA ARG A 334 17.04 13.24 33.07
C ARG A 334 15.88 12.30 32.76
N LYS A 335 15.05 12.60 31.78
CA LYS A 335 13.94 11.74 31.37
C LYS A 335 14.33 10.57 30.45
N VAL A 336 15.52 10.60 29.88
CA VAL A 336 16.03 9.51 29.04
C VAL A 336 16.73 8.44 29.90
N GLU A 337 17.36 8.80 31.04
CA GLU A 337 18.04 7.83 31.89
C GLU A 337 17.13 7.00 32.81
N THR A 338 15.90 7.45 33.08
CA THR A 338 14.97 6.68 33.95
C THR A 338 14.11 5.68 33.20
N LYS A 339 14.03 5.74 31.85
CA LYS A 339 13.30 4.75 31.03
C LYS A 339 14.13 3.53 30.61
N THR A 340 15.44 3.55 30.83
CA THR A 340 16.33 2.43 30.47
C THR A 340 16.61 1.46 31.61
N LYS A 341 16.08 1.71 32.82
CA LYS A 341 16.25 0.83 33.99
C LYS A 341 15.06 -0.01 34.40
N GLU A 342 13.94 0.06 33.65
CA GLU A 342 12.74 -0.77 33.93
C GLU A 342 12.43 -1.83 32.87
N SER A 343 13.42 -2.19 32.06
CA SER A 343 13.26 -3.30 31.09
C SER A 343 14.55 -4.13 31.05
N TYR A 344 14.72 -4.87 32.15
CA TYR A 344 15.51 -6.10 32.20
C TYR A 344 14.77 -7.09 33.07
#